data_14190e8293dd1c9657cbce9f5dab7dcb
#
_entry.id   14190e8293dd1c9657cbce9f5dab7dcb
#
_cell.length_a   1.000
_cell.length_b   1.000
_cell.length_c   1.000
_cell.angle_alpha   90.00
_cell.angle_beta   90.00
_cell.angle_gamma   90.00
#
_symmetry.space_group_name_H-M   'P 1'
#
loop_
_entity.id
_entity.type
_entity.pdbx_description
1 polymer ?
#
loop_
_entity_poly.entity_id
_entity_poly.type
_entity_poly.pdbx_seq_one_letter_code
_entity_poly.pdbx_strand_id
1 'polypeptide(L)'
;MSNLAGLVGVIPMKITAESSPRNSEAPTDVRWYALRDLKRPNATLPAYKQLSGENLEVFTPMKWTLSTKGGRRERTLVPVMQDLLFVHASLLLVEPIVRRINTLQFRFDRGGYCKPLIIPEDDMTRFIRAVSSSENPKYFMPGELTEVMCGRAVRIIGGPLNGYEGNLLKIRGSRIRRLIVELPNFITAGVEVQPEYIQFIDRQESKSCPATSPAT
;
A
#
# COMPACT_ATOMS: atom_id res chain seq x y z
N MET A 1 -13.89 10.17 -25.98
CA MET A 1 -14.20 9.46 -24.72
C MET A 1 -12.90 8.82 -24.24
N SER A 2 -12.14 9.55 -23.43
CA SER A 2 -10.75 9.19 -23.08
C SER A 2 -10.74 8.37 -21.80
N ASN A 3 -10.25 7.14 -21.92
CA ASN A 3 -10.00 6.23 -20.80
C ASN A 3 -8.91 6.81 -19.90
N LEU A 4 -9.30 7.37 -18.75
CA LEU A 4 -8.45 7.65 -17.60
C LEU A 4 -8.60 6.49 -16.60
N ALA A 5 -8.12 5.32 -17.00
CA ALA A 5 -7.97 4.20 -16.07
C ALA A 5 -6.62 4.34 -15.34
N GLY A 6 -6.67 4.56 -14.03
CA GLY A 6 -5.72 4.07 -13.06
C GLY A 6 -4.41 4.81 -12.91
N LEU A 7 -4.39 5.85 -12.11
CA LEU A 7 -3.17 6.29 -11.41
C LEU A 7 -3.38 6.17 -9.90
N VAL A 8 -3.52 4.93 -9.45
CA VAL A 8 -3.42 4.60 -8.04
C VAL A 8 -1.98 4.13 -7.82
N GLY A 9 -1.15 4.97 -7.26
CA GLY A 9 0.11 4.73 -6.55
C GLY A 9 1.11 3.67 -7.03
N VAL A 10 0.83 2.95 -8.09
CA VAL A 10 1.77 2.05 -8.76
C VAL A 10 2.25 2.75 -10.02
N ILE A 11 3.53 3.09 -10.08
CA ILE A 11 4.15 3.58 -11.31
C ILE A 11 4.65 2.34 -12.06
N PRO A 12 3.94 1.85 -13.11
CA PRO A 12 4.39 0.67 -13.83
C PRO A 12 5.60 1.04 -14.69
N MET A 13 6.65 0.27 -14.52
CA MET A 13 7.85 0.34 -15.33
C MET A 13 7.62 -0.32 -16.68
N LYS A 14 7.91 0.41 -17.77
CA LYS A 14 8.10 -0.19 -19.11
C LYS A 14 9.45 -0.91 -19.12
N ILE A 15 9.40 -2.22 -19.19
CA ILE A 15 10.59 -3.03 -19.49
C ILE A 15 10.87 -2.91 -20.98
N THR A 16 11.87 -2.14 -21.36
CA THR A 16 12.49 -2.26 -22.68
C THR A 16 13.64 -3.24 -22.56
N ALA A 17 13.45 -4.42 -23.13
CA ALA A 17 14.50 -5.41 -23.24
C ALA A 17 15.53 -4.94 -24.28
N GLU A 18 16.73 -4.58 -23.86
CA GLU A 18 17.91 -4.59 -24.69
C GLU A 18 19.01 -5.42 -24.04
N SER A 19 19.40 -6.43 -24.81
CA SER A 19 20.36 -7.46 -24.51
C SER A 19 21.79 -6.93 -24.48
N SER A 20 22.57 -7.32 -23.47
CA SER A 20 23.91 -7.94 -23.70
C SER A 20 24.59 -8.38 -22.40
N PRO A 21 25.44 -9.41 -22.48
CA PRO A 21 25.75 -10.26 -21.36
C PRO A 21 27.07 -9.90 -20.69
N ARG A 22 27.17 -10.06 -19.38
CA ARG A 22 28.37 -10.57 -18.70
C ARG A 22 28.08 -10.83 -17.22
N ASN A 23 28.14 -12.12 -16.89
CA ASN A 23 28.44 -12.70 -15.59
C ASN A 23 28.71 -11.75 -14.43
N SER A 24 27.73 -11.63 -13.60
CA SER A 24 27.82 -11.63 -12.14
C SER A 24 26.43 -12.04 -11.67
N GLU A 25 26.35 -13.13 -10.92
CA GLU A 25 25.12 -13.59 -10.28
C GLU A 25 24.55 -12.43 -9.49
N ALA A 26 23.58 -11.74 -10.10
CA ALA A 26 22.78 -10.76 -9.38
C ALA A 26 22.03 -11.52 -8.30
N PRO A 27 22.13 -11.14 -7.02
CA PRO A 27 21.41 -11.83 -5.95
C PRO A 27 19.92 -11.75 -6.24
N THR A 28 19.34 -12.90 -6.49
CA THR A 28 17.96 -13.13 -6.90
C THR A 28 16.94 -12.92 -5.78
N ASP A 29 17.35 -12.35 -4.65
CA ASP A 29 16.48 -12.12 -3.48
C ASP A 29 15.85 -10.73 -3.52
N VAL A 30 14.96 -10.53 -4.49
CA VAL A 30 14.14 -9.30 -4.59
C VAL A 30 12.99 -9.41 -3.59
N ARG A 31 12.83 -8.39 -2.74
CA ARG A 31 11.81 -8.36 -1.68
C ARG A 31 11.24 -6.96 -1.49
N TRP A 32 10.09 -6.89 -0.87
CA TRP A 32 9.51 -5.64 -0.41
C TRP A 32 10.12 -5.20 0.92
N TYR A 33 10.79 -4.05 0.90
CA TYR A 33 11.34 -3.41 2.11
C TYR A 33 10.49 -2.22 2.50
N ALA A 34 10.18 -2.12 3.79
CA ALA A 34 9.55 -0.93 4.35
C ALA A 34 10.62 0.11 4.68
N LEU A 35 10.44 1.30 4.12
CA LEU A 35 11.31 2.45 4.35
C LEU A 35 10.56 3.60 5.01
N ARG A 36 11.32 4.50 5.61
CA ARG A 36 10.86 5.73 6.22
C ARG A 36 11.48 6.92 5.54
N ASP A 37 10.65 7.89 5.08
CA ASP A 37 11.11 9.18 4.58
C ASP A 37 10.95 10.24 5.68
N LEU A 38 12.04 10.78 6.18
CA LEU A 38 12.06 11.81 7.22
C LEU A 38 11.89 13.22 6.65
N LYS A 39 11.63 13.37 5.36
CA LYS A 39 11.38 14.68 4.74
C LYS A 39 10.08 15.28 5.26
N ARG A 40 10.07 16.62 5.29
CA ARG A 40 8.86 17.36 5.66
C ARG A 40 7.74 17.14 4.66
N PRO A 41 6.48 17.27 5.09
CA PRO A 41 5.29 17.06 4.26
C PRO A 41 5.26 17.82 2.93
N ASN A 42 5.81 19.01 2.93
CA ASN A 42 5.83 19.93 1.79
C ASN A 42 7.15 19.91 1.01
N ALA A 43 7.97 18.88 1.19
CA ALA A 43 9.21 18.75 0.43
C ALA A 43 8.91 18.66 -1.08
N THR A 44 9.63 19.44 -1.88
CA THR A 44 9.47 19.50 -3.32
C THR A 44 9.72 18.15 -3.99
N LEU A 45 10.65 17.38 -3.45
CA LEU A 45 11.03 16.06 -3.96
C LEU A 45 11.04 15.03 -2.82
N PRO A 46 9.90 14.43 -2.47
CA PRO A 46 9.81 13.34 -1.50
C PRO A 46 10.52 12.08 -2.01
N ALA A 47 10.91 11.18 -1.09
CA ALA A 47 11.71 9.99 -1.43
C ALA A 47 11.02 9.08 -2.45
N TYR A 48 9.71 8.90 -2.38
CA TYR A 48 8.99 8.06 -3.35
C TYR A 48 9.14 8.55 -4.80
N LYS A 49 9.19 9.87 -5.02
CA LYS A 49 9.44 10.44 -6.36
C LYS A 49 10.90 10.29 -6.80
N GLN A 50 11.85 10.43 -5.85
CA GLN A 50 13.27 10.24 -6.16
C GLN A 50 13.54 8.80 -6.58
N LEU A 51 13.06 7.83 -5.81
CA LEU A 51 13.27 6.41 -6.06
C LEU A 51 12.59 5.90 -7.33
N SER A 52 11.41 6.43 -7.65
CA SER A 52 10.74 6.12 -8.93
C SER A 52 11.56 6.55 -10.14
N GLY A 53 12.41 7.58 -10.03
CA GLY A 53 13.34 7.99 -11.06
C GLY A 53 14.57 7.08 -11.21
N GLU A 54 14.83 6.19 -10.26
CA GLU A 54 15.98 5.27 -10.24
C GLU A 54 15.64 3.84 -10.74
N ASN A 55 14.55 3.68 -11.48
CA ASN A 55 14.08 2.39 -11.99
C ASN A 55 13.80 1.34 -10.90
N LEU A 56 13.39 1.79 -9.72
CA LEU A 56 12.95 0.93 -8.65
C LEU A 56 11.42 0.86 -8.61
N GLU A 57 10.88 -0.32 -8.36
CA GLU A 57 9.47 -0.47 -8.07
C GLU A 57 9.18 0.07 -6.66
N VAL A 58 8.42 1.15 -6.60
CA VAL A 58 8.10 1.86 -5.35
C VAL A 58 6.60 1.93 -5.17
N PHE A 59 6.14 1.64 -3.98
CA PHE A 59 4.75 1.79 -3.59
C PHE A 59 4.62 2.67 -2.35
N THR A 60 3.66 3.60 -2.39
CA THR A 60 3.17 4.33 -1.22
C THR A 60 1.66 4.50 -1.33
N PRO A 61 0.88 4.23 -0.26
CA PRO A 61 -0.57 4.44 -0.29
C PRO A 61 -0.90 5.90 -0.53
N MET A 62 -1.73 6.20 -1.53
CA MET A 62 -2.06 7.55 -1.95
C MET A 62 -3.54 7.85 -1.72
N LYS A 63 -3.86 9.12 -1.41
CA LYS A 63 -5.24 9.61 -1.30
C LYS A 63 -5.43 10.91 -2.06
N TRP A 64 -6.64 11.11 -2.55
CA TRP A 64 -7.02 12.38 -3.15
C TRP A 64 -7.32 13.44 -2.08
N THR A 65 -6.75 14.62 -2.26
CA THR A 65 -6.98 15.77 -1.38
C THR A 65 -7.29 17.00 -2.24
N LEU A 66 -8.20 17.84 -1.75
CA LEU A 66 -8.44 19.14 -2.35
C LEU A 66 -7.45 20.15 -1.77
N SER A 67 -6.63 20.72 -2.62
CA SER A 67 -5.71 21.80 -2.27
C SER A 67 -6.14 23.09 -2.95
N THR A 68 -5.86 24.24 -2.33
CA THR A 68 -6.07 25.54 -2.96
C THR A 68 -4.72 26.08 -3.42
N LYS A 69 -4.53 26.18 -4.72
CA LYS A 69 -3.33 26.73 -5.31
C LYS A 69 -3.70 27.95 -6.16
N GLY A 70 -3.13 29.11 -5.84
CA GLY A 70 -3.43 30.34 -6.56
C GLY A 70 -4.93 30.72 -6.57
N GLY A 71 -5.68 30.46 -5.47
CA GLY A 71 -7.11 30.76 -5.38
C GLY A 71 -8.03 29.74 -6.08
N ARG A 72 -7.49 28.76 -6.76
CA ARG A 72 -8.26 27.66 -7.42
C ARG A 72 -8.18 26.39 -6.61
N ARG A 73 -9.30 25.68 -6.50
CA ARG A 73 -9.34 24.35 -5.89
C ARG A 73 -8.85 23.32 -6.91
N GLU A 74 -7.80 22.60 -6.53
CA GLU A 74 -7.22 21.55 -7.36
C GLU A 74 -7.23 20.22 -6.58
N ARG A 75 -7.60 19.15 -7.25
CA ARG A 75 -7.55 17.80 -6.69
C ARG A 75 -6.15 17.24 -6.90
N THR A 76 -5.44 16.98 -5.81
CA THR A 76 -4.07 16.46 -5.84
C THR A 76 -3.99 15.11 -5.15
N LEU A 77 -3.14 14.23 -5.68
CA LEU A 77 -2.85 12.92 -5.10
C LEU A 77 -1.67 13.06 -4.15
N VAL A 78 -1.88 12.71 -2.87
CA VAL A 78 -0.86 12.82 -1.83
C VAL A 78 -0.71 11.51 -1.07
N PRO A 79 0.48 11.18 -0.53
CA PRO A 79 0.64 10.02 0.34
C PRO A 79 -0.28 10.07 1.56
N VAL A 80 -0.85 8.93 1.93
CA VAL A 80 -1.67 8.79 3.16
C VAL A 80 -0.81 8.98 4.39
N MET A 81 0.38 8.35 4.38
CA MET A 81 1.46 8.51 5.35
C MET A 81 2.69 9.00 4.61
N GLN A 82 3.19 10.15 5.00
CA GLN A 82 4.31 10.80 4.30
C GLN A 82 5.64 10.11 4.56
N ASP A 83 5.76 9.47 5.72
CA ASP A 83 6.96 8.77 6.14
C ASP A 83 6.95 7.27 5.82
N LEU A 84 5.97 6.78 5.03
CA LEU A 84 5.86 5.37 4.67
C LEU A 84 5.99 5.17 3.17
N LEU A 85 6.96 4.36 2.78
CA LEU A 85 7.10 3.87 1.42
C LEU A 85 7.65 2.45 1.43
N PHE A 86 7.35 1.72 0.37
CA PHE A 86 7.81 0.36 0.15
C PHE A 86 8.61 0.30 -1.14
N VAL A 87 9.69 -0.46 -1.14
CA VAL A 87 10.56 -0.65 -2.31
C VAL A 87 10.73 -2.13 -2.57
N HIS A 88 10.51 -2.54 -3.81
CA HIS A 88 10.69 -3.90 -4.28
C HIS A 88 12.00 -4.01 -5.05
N ALA A 89 13.01 -4.54 -4.41
CA ALA A 89 14.34 -4.72 -5.01
C ALA A 89 15.20 -5.69 -4.17
N SER A 90 16.41 -5.98 -4.64
CA SER A 90 17.40 -6.66 -3.79
C SER A 90 17.99 -5.70 -2.75
N LEU A 91 18.37 -6.22 -1.59
CA LEU A 91 18.99 -5.42 -0.52
C LEU A 91 20.26 -4.71 -1.00
N LEU A 92 21.03 -5.36 -1.86
CA LEU A 92 22.25 -4.78 -2.43
C LEU A 92 22.01 -3.52 -3.27
N LEU A 93 20.83 -3.41 -3.89
CA LEU A 93 20.44 -2.19 -4.63
C LEU A 93 19.88 -1.12 -3.69
N VAL A 94 19.10 -1.51 -2.70
CA VAL A 94 18.41 -0.55 -1.81
C VAL A 94 19.36 0.07 -0.78
N GLU A 95 20.30 -0.70 -0.23
CA GLU A 95 21.19 -0.24 0.85
C GLU A 95 22.06 0.95 0.45
N PRO A 96 22.74 0.98 -0.72
CA PRO A 96 23.52 2.13 -1.17
C PRO A 96 22.66 3.40 -1.35
N ILE A 97 21.43 3.23 -1.78
CA ILE A 97 20.49 4.34 -1.99
C ILE A 97 20.05 4.93 -0.65
N VAL A 98 19.73 4.07 0.32
CA VAL A 98 19.36 4.50 1.67
C VAL A 98 20.53 5.23 2.34
N ARG A 99 21.77 4.77 2.14
CA ARG A 99 22.98 5.45 2.66
C ARG A 99 23.22 6.80 1.99
N ARG A 100 22.91 6.94 0.69
CA ARG A 100 23.09 8.18 -0.06
C ARG A 100 22.05 9.24 0.29
N ILE A 101 20.81 8.84 0.56
CA ILE A 101 19.71 9.75 0.88
C ILE A 101 19.55 9.85 2.39
N ASN A 102 20.14 10.86 3.02
CA ASN A 102 20.18 11.05 4.47
C ASN A 102 18.82 11.06 5.18
N THR A 103 17.73 11.36 4.44
CA THR A 103 16.36 11.37 4.99
C THR A 103 15.66 10.04 4.83
N LEU A 104 16.27 9.07 4.16
CA LEU A 104 15.70 7.76 3.92
C LEU A 104 16.28 6.76 4.91
N GLN A 105 15.43 5.97 5.55
CA GLN A 105 15.84 4.96 6.53
C GLN A 105 15.05 3.68 6.35
N PHE A 106 15.67 2.53 6.59
CA PHE A 106 14.94 1.29 6.75
C PHE A 106 14.04 1.34 7.99
N ARG A 107 12.86 0.75 7.89
CA ARG A 107 12.14 0.30 9.09
C ARG A 107 12.70 -1.05 9.48
N PHE A 108 12.91 -1.25 10.77
CA PHE A 108 13.51 -2.48 11.31
C PHE A 108 12.46 -3.32 12.00
N ASP A 109 12.67 -4.64 11.96
CA ASP A 109 11.84 -5.60 12.65
C ASP A 109 12.00 -5.46 14.17
N ARG A 110 10.88 -5.56 14.90
CA ARG A 110 10.88 -5.53 16.36
C ARG A 110 11.55 -6.80 16.88
N GLY A 111 12.69 -6.65 17.57
CA GLY A 111 13.46 -7.76 18.09
C GLY A 111 14.61 -8.24 17.21
N GLY A 112 14.74 -7.75 15.96
CA GLY A 112 15.87 -8.01 15.10
C GLY A 112 16.88 -6.85 15.12
N TYR A 113 18.10 -7.07 15.59
CA TYR A 113 19.13 -6.04 15.54
C TYR A 113 19.47 -5.69 14.09
N CYS A 114 19.21 -4.44 13.70
CA CYS A 114 19.47 -3.90 12.35
C CYS A 114 18.90 -4.73 11.18
N LYS A 115 17.85 -5.56 11.41
CA LYS A 115 17.22 -6.36 10.36
C LYS A 115 16.15 -5.52 9.65
N PRO A 116 16.31 -5.16 8.36
CA PRO A 116 15.30 -4.45 7.61
C PRO A 116 13.96 -5.20 7.63
N LEU A 117 12.88 -4.45 7.80
CA LEU A 117 11.54 -5.03 7.81
C LEU A 117 11.11 -5.38 6.39
N ILE A 118 10.88 -6.68 6.17
CA ILE A 118 10.45 -7.26 4.90
C ILE A 118 8.95 -7.54 4.97
N ILE A 119 8.25 -7.20 3.92
CA ILE A 119 6.84 -7.52 3.76
C ILE A 119 6.73 -8.76 2.86
N PRO A 120 5.91 -9.76 3.24
CA PRO A 120 5.62 -10.91 2.37
C PRO A 120 5.07 -10.45 1.02
N GLU A 121 5.55 -11.08 -0.05
CA GLU A 121 5.17 -10.75 -1.44
C GLU A 121 3.66 -10.84 -1.65
N ASP A 122 3.05 -11.91 -1.12
CA ASP A 122 1.61 -12.15 -1.25
C ASP A 122 0.78 -11.04 -0.56
N ASP A 123 1.21 -10.58 0.62
CA ASP A 123 0.52 -9.52 1.36
C ASP A 123 0.60 -8.20 0.61
N MET A 124 1.78 -7.88 0.09
CA MET A 124 2.00 -6.64 -0.66
C MET A 124 1.24 -6.63 -1.98
N THR A 125 1.35 -7.69 -2.76
CA THR A 125 0.63 -7.87 -4.04
C THR A 125 -0.87 -7.81 -3.83
N ARG A 126 -1.38 -8.51 -2.81
CA ARG A 126 -2.79 -8.48 -2.43
C ARG A 126 -3.24 -7.06 -2.08
N PHE A 127 -2.46 -6.35 -1.26
CA PHE A 127 -2.78 -4.98 -0.85
C PHE A 127 -2.78 -4.00 -2.03
N ILE A 128 -1.71 -4.02 -2.83
CA ILE A 128 -1.58 -3.15 -4.02
C ILE A 128 -2.74 -3.38 -4.99
N ARG A 129 -3.05 -4.64 -5.30
CA ARG A 129 -4.16 -4.98 -6.19
C ARG A 129 -5.50 -4.49 -5.66
N ALA A 130 -5.72 -4.62 -4.35
CA ALA A 130 -6.95 -4.17 -3.71
C ALA A 130 -7.11 -2.65 -3.79
N VAL A 131 -6.09 -1.88 -3.40
CA VAL A 131 -6.19 -0.42 -3.42
C VAL A 131 -6.23 0.15 -4.85
N SER A 132 -5.58 -0.52 -5.81
CA SER A 132 -5.60 -0.14 -7.22
C SER A 132 -6.96 -0.40 -7.89
N SER A 133 -7.78 -1.31 -7.35
CA SER A 133 -9.12 -1.59 -7.86
C SER A 133 -10.18 -0.56 -7.45
N SER A 134 -9.86 0.34 -6.53
CA SER A 134 -10.78 1.34 -5.99
C SER A 134 -10.31 2.75 -6.30
N GLU A 135 -11.20 3.59 -6.84
CA GLU A 135 -10.88 4.99 -7.13
C GLU A 135 -10.67 5.82 -5.84
N ASN A 136 -11.31 5.43 -4.74
CA ASN A 136 -11.29 6.18 -3.49
C ASN A 136 -11.22 5.24 -2.27
N PRO A 137 -10.12 4.52 -2.10
CA PRO A 137 -9.93 3.66 -0.95
C PRO A 137 -9.89 4.49 0.33
N LYS A 138 -10.52 3.98 1.41
CA LYS A 138 -10.42 4.58 2.74
C LYS A 138 -9.30 3.89 3.50
N TYR A 139 -8.39 4.67 4.03
CA TYR A 139 -7.27 4.15 4.80
C TYR A 139 -7.45 4.37 6.29
N PHE A 140 -6.96 3.43 7.07
CA PHE A 140 -6.97 3.43 8.53
C PHE A 140 -5.58 3.08 9.03
N MET A 141 -5.08 3.84 9.99
CA MET A 141 -3.84 3.53 10.70
C MET A 141 -4.06 2.35 11.65
N PRO A 142 -2.99 1.67 12.07
CA PRO A 142 -3.10 0.66 13.12
C PRO A 142 -3.83 1.23 14.34
N GLY A 143 -4.88 0.54 14.79
CA GLY A 143 -5.71 0.95 15.92
C GLY A 143 -6.87 1.91 15.61
N GLU A 144 -6.99 2.47 14.42
CA GLU A 144 -8.15 3.29 14.05
C GLU A 144 -9.37 2.44 13.67
N LEU A 145 -9.15 1.21 13.20
CA LEU A 145 -10.23 0.29 12.87
C LEU A 145 -10.68 -0.45 14.13
N THR A 146 -11.92 -0.19 14.54
CA THR A 146 -12.53 -0.83 15.72
C THR A 146 -13.36 -2.04 15.31
N GLU A 147 -13.58 -2.97 16.23
CA GLU A 147 -14.45 -4.17 16.01
C GLU A 147 -15.86 -3.78 15.56
N VAL A 148 -16.40 -2.67 16.08
CA VAL A 148 -17.74 -2.17 15.71
C VAL A 148 -17.80 -1.77 14.22
N MET A 149 -16.67 -1.34 13.65
CA MET A 149 -16.55 -1.00 12.24
C MET A 149 -16.41 -2.24 11.34
N CYS A 150 -16.13 -3.40 11.92
CA CYS A 150 -16.05 -4.65 11.18
C CYS A 150 -17.44 -5.26 11.02
N GLY A 151 -17.82 -5.52 9.78
CA GLY A 151 -19.07 -6.15 9.39
C GLY A 151 -18.93 -7.66 9.25
N ARG A 152 -19.91 -8.23 8.54
CA ARG A 152 -19.92 -9.67 8.22
C ARG A 152 -18.74 -10.07 7.35
N ALA A 153 -18.27 -11.28 7.54
CA ALA A 153 -17.26 -11.89 6.68
C ALA A 153 -17.86 -12.19 5.30
N VAL A 154 -17.07 -11.93 4.27
CA VAL A 154 -17.47 -12.10 2.88
C VAL A 154 -16.33 -12.66 2.04
N ARG A 155 -16.72 -13.33 0.95
CA ARG A 155 -15.84 -13.68 -0.17
C ARG A 155 -16.32 -12.89 -1.38
N ILE A 156 -15.38 -12.36 -2.15
CA ILE A 156 -15.68 -11.66 -3.39
C ILE A 156 -15.64 -12.66 -4.55
N ILE A 157 -16.73 -12.72 -5.31
CA ILE A 157 -16.88 -13.60 -6.48
C ILE A 157 -17.01 -12.73 -7.72
N GLY A 158 -15.97 -12.68 -8.52
CA GLY A 158 -15.91 -11.87 -9.73
C GLY A 158 -15.21 -10.51 -9.55
N GLY A 159 -15.02 -9.80 -10.65
CA GLY A 159 -14.36 -8.51 -10.69
C GLY A 159 -12.86 -8.54 -10.31
N PRO A 160 -12.26 -7.36 -10.11
CA PRO A 160 -10.82 -7.25 -9.82
C PRO A 160 -10.38 -7.92 -8.53
N LEU A 161 -11.30 -8.07 -7.56
CA LEU A 161 -11.05 -8.65 -6.24
C LEU A 161 -11.55 -10.08 -6.12
N ASN A 162 -11.75 -10.78 -7.23
CA ASN A 162 -12.21 -12.17 -7.21
C ASN A 162 -11.32 -13.04 -6.29
N GLY A 163 -11.95 -13.82 -5.42
CA GLY A 163 -11.27 -14.69 -4.46
C GLY A 163 -10.80 -14.01 -3.16
N TYR A 164 -10.96 -12.71 -3.01
CA TYR A 164 -10.63 -12.04 -1.74
C TYR A 164 -11.64 -12.39 -0.66
N GLU A 165 -11.12 -12.66 0.51
CA GLU A 165 -11.92 -12.86 1.73
C GLU A 165 -11.56 -11.82 2.77
N GLY A 166 -12.54 -11.35 3.51
CA GLY A 166 -12.36 -10.38 4.58
C GLY A 166 -13.68 -9.92 5.15
N ASN A 167 -13.64 -8.92 6.00
CA ASN A 167 -14.83 -8.33 6.59
C ASN A 167 -15.28 -7.09 5.80
N LEU A 168 -16.58 -6.86 5.77
CA LEU A 168 -17.11 -5.60 5.24
C LEU A 168 -16.87 -4.47 6.24
N LEU A 169 -16.51 -3.29 5.74
CA LEU A 169 -16.38 -2.09 6.55
C LEU A 169 -17.75 -1.47 6.79
N LYS A 170 -18.13 -1.26 8.05
CA LYS A 170 -19.32 -0.53 8.46
C LYS A 170 -18.97 0.93 8.71
N ILE A 171 -19.52 1.83 7.90
CA ILE A 171 -19.43 3.27 8.13
C ILE A 171 -20.86 3.81 8.28
N ARG A 172 -21.12 4.47 9.39
CA ARG A 172 -22.43 5.08 9.67
C ARG A 172 -22.80 6.07 8.54
N GLY A 173 -24.01 5.90 7.98
CA GLY A 173 -24.51 6.74 6.90
C GLY A 173 -23.96 6.43 5.50
N SER A 174 -23.07 5.47 5.35
CA SER A 174 -22.56 5.05 4.05
C SER A 174 -23.34 3.87 3.47
N ARG A 175 -23.79 3.98 2.21
CA ARG A 175 -24.37 2.88 1.46
C ARG A 175 -23.34 2.10 0.66
N ILE A 176 -22.13 2.61 0.53
CA ILE A 176 -21.05 2.00 -0.23
C ILE A 176 -20.49 0.81 0.55
N ARG A 177 -20.46 -0.35 -0.09
CA ARG A 177 -19.86 -1.55 0.46
C ARG A 177 -18.36 -1.50 0.27
N ARG A 178 -17.58 -1.74 1.32
CA ARG A 178 -16.13 -1.79 1.27
C ARG A 178 -15.61 -3.04 1.93
N LEU A 179 -14.68 -3.72 1.25
CA LEU A 179 -13.93 -4.83 1.81
C LEU A 179 -12.73 -4.27 2.59
N ILE A 180 -12.51 -4.80 3.78
CA ILE A 180 -11.33 -4.50 4.58
C ILE A 180 -10.17 -5.36 4.07
N VAL A 181 -9.10 -4.72 3.63
CA VAL A 181 -7.83 -5.36 3.23
C VAL A 181 -6.71 -4.76 4.06
N GLU A 182 -5.99 -5.59 4.76
CA GLU A 182 -4.92 -5.17 5.66
C GLU A 182 -3.55 -5.43 5.05
N LEU A 183 -2.63 -4.49 5.25
CA LEU A 183 -1.20 -4.71 5.19
C LEU A 183 -0.70 -4.77 6.64
N PRO A 184 -0.39 -5.96 7.18
CA PRO A 184 -0.13 -6.15 8.60
C PRO A 184 0.91 -5.19 9.17
N ASN A 185 0.64 -4.62 10.34
CA ASN A 185 1.48 -3.66 11.06
C ASN A 185 1.68 -2.28 10.41
N PHE A 186 1.10 -2.02 9.23
CA PHE A 186 1.29 -0.76 8.53
C PHE A 186 -0.01 0.02 8.35
N ILE A 187 -0.94 -0.53 7.60
CA ILE A 187 -2.13 0.21 7.17
C ILE A 187 -3.24 -0.75 6.75
N THR A 188 -4.47 -0.34 6.97
CA THR A 188 -5.66 -1.05 6.50
C THR A 188 -6.39 -0.20 5.48
N ALA A 189 -6.86 -0.81 4.40
CA ALA A 189 -7.65 -0.15 3.37
C ALA A 189 -9.08 -0.72 3.33
N GLY A 190 -10.06 0.16 3.26
CA GLY A 190 -11.44 -0.17 2.90
C GLY A 190 -11.65 0.10 1.42
N VAL A 191 -11.67 -0.93 0.59
CA VAL A 191 -11.80 -0.83 -0.87
C VAL A 191 -13.24 -1.08 -1.31
N GLU A 192 -13.73 -0.32 -2.27
CA GLU A 192 -15.11 -0.42 -2.75
C GLU A 192 -15.33 -1.73 -3.49
N VAL A 193 -16.44 -2.39 -3.19
CA VAL A 193 -16.87 -3.63 -3.85
C VAL A 193 -18.31 -3.50 -4.28
N GLN A 194 -18.61 -4.02 -5.47
CA GLN A 194 -19.97 -4.03 -6.00
C GLN A 194 -20.80 -5.10 -5.27
N PRO A 195 -22.03 -4.79 -4.86
CA PRO A 195 -22.86 -5.69 -4.07
C PRO A 195 -23.10 -7.06 -4.70
N GLU A 196 -23.16 -7.12 -6.02
CA GLU A 196 -23.38 -8.35 -6.81
C GLU A 196 -22.23 -9.36 -6.70
N TYR A 197 -21.04 -8.92 -6.34
CA TYR A 197 -19.88 -9.79 -6.16
C TYR A 197 -19.69 -10.26 -4.72
N ILE A 198 -20.58 -9.85 -3.80
CA ILE A 198 -20.44 -10.16 -2.38
C ILE A 198 -21.18 -11.46 -2.04
N GLN A 199 -20.43 -12.48 -1.67
CA GLN A 199 -20.94 -13.70 -1.05
C GLN A 199 -20.66 -13.65 0.44
N PHE A 200 -21.72 -13.75 1.27
CA PHE A 200 -21.55 -13.88 2.72
C PHE A 200 -21.05 -15.27 3.07
N ILE A 201 -20.07 -15.34 3.96
CA ILE A 201 -19.55 -16.58 4.50
C ILE A 201 -19.88 -16.64 5.99
N ASP A 202 -20.52 -17.75 6.40
CA ASP A 202 -20.74 -18.03 7.81
C ASP A 202 -19.43 -18.61 8.37
N ARG A 203 -18.60 -17.76 8.95
CA ARG A 203 -17.44 -18.21 9.70
C ARG A 203 -17.89 -18.57 11.10
N GLN A 204 -17.86 -19.86 11.41
CA GLN A 204 -17.98 -20.36 12.77
C GLN A 204 -16.71 -20.11 13.58
N GLU A 205 -15.86 -19.26 13.29
CA GLU A 205 -14.76 -18.76 14.14
C GLU A 205 -14.13 -17.55 13.43
N SER A 206 -14.40 -16.40 13.97
CA SER A 206 -13.88 -15.13 13.50
C SER A 206 -12.36 -15.08 13.61
N LYS A 207 -11.66 -14.93 12.49
CA LYS A 207 -10.41 -14.15 12.54
C LYS A 207 -10.85 -12.75 12.99
N SER A 208 -10.52 -12.42 14.24
CA SER A 208 -10.74 -11.09 14.79
C SER A 208 -10.28 -10.03 13.82
N CYS A 209 -11.03 -8.95 13.73
CA CYS A 209 -10.50 -7.69 13.18
C CYS A 209 -9.10 -7.46 13.73
N PRO A 210 -8.20 -6.83 12.96
CA PRO A 210 -6.84 -6.58 13.41
C PRO A 210 -6.86 -5.96 14.81
N ALA A 211 -6.54 -6.77 15.82
CA ALA A 211 -6.59 -6.36 17.19
C ALA A 211 -5.43 -5.42 17.45
N THR A 212 -5.75 -4.26 17.97
CA THR A 212 -4.83 -3.33 18.59
C THR A 212 -4.04 -4.07 19.66
N SER A 213 -2.79 -4.43 19.40
CA SER A 213 -1.88 -4.75 20.50
C SER A 213 -1.66 -3.46 21.29
N PRO A 214 -1.95 -3.42 22.61
CA PRO A 214 -1.63 -2.26 23.41
C PRO A 214 -0.12 -2.05 23.38
N ALA A 215 0.28 -0.82 23.08
CA ALA A 215 1.64 -0.38 23.24
C ALA A 215 1.97 -0.45 24.74
N THR A 216 2.91 -1.32 25.12
CA THR A 216 3.64 -1.29 26.37
C THR A 216 5.03 -0.75 26.12
#